data_04421cdbe83ae420470ea975cdbf5b72
#
_entry.id   04421cdbe83ae420470ea975cdbf5b72
#
_cell.length_a   1.000
_cell.length_b   1.000
_cell.length_c   1.000
_cell.angle_alpha   90.00
_cell.angle_beta   90.00
_cell.angle_gamma   90.00
#
_symmetry.space_group_name_H-M   'P 1'
#
loop_
_entity.id
_entity.type
_entity.pdbx_description
1 polymer ?
#
loop_
_entity_poly.entity_id
_entity_poly.type
_entity_poly.pdbx_seq_one_letter_code
_entity_poly.pdbx_strand_id
1 'polypeptide(L)'
;MNHHSLGQLQSLQLAQVVDNVDPDSRGRIKVRLQSTPMELWASVVAPSAGQGYGVSFIPRLDEMVVIAFVTPELPLVLGSVWAGQSSVPEDADPHEDHYVVRTPAGTVVEFDDSDGPKVEMRTRSGYRININESSGGEITIERGAQSIKLTPAEINIDSSGPVNINSSTVNVSAAMVKVDAAMSKFSGVVQADTVIATSVVGTTYTPGAGNIW
;
A
#
# COMPACT_ATOMS: atom_id res chain seq x y z
N MET A 1 -15.91 32.69 39.48
CA MET A 1 -15.63 31.97 38.23
C MET A 1 -15.99 32.88 37.07
N ASN A 2 -15.04 33.16 36.18
CA ASN A 2 -15.29 34.06 35.06
C ASN A 2 -16.12 33.35 33.99
N HIS A 3 -17.37 33.78 33.79
CA HIS A 3 -18.26 33.24 32.76
C HIS A 3 -17.68 33.30 31.33
N HIS A 4 -16.70 34.18 31.08
CA HIS A 4 -15.99 34.27 29.81
C HIS A 4 -15.13 33.05 29.49
N SER A 5 -14.51 32.43 30.50
CA SER A 5 -13.67 31.23 30.27
C SER A 5 -14.48 29.98 29.95
N LEU A 6 -15.69 29.84 30.51
CA LEU A 6 -16.59 28.75 30.23
C LEU A 6 -17.20 28.83 28.81
N GLY A 7 -17.52 30.07 28.34
CA GLY A 7 -18.01 30.28 26.97
C GLY A 7 -16.96 29.98 25.90
N GLN A 8 -15.68 30.19 26.19
CA GLN A 8 -14.59 29.85 25.29
C GLN A 8 -14.37 28.33 25.17
N LEU A 9 -14.64 27.56 26.23
CA LEU A 9 -14.53 26.11 26.21
C LEU A 9 -15.72 25.41 25.52
N GLN A 10 -16.76 26.13 25.15
CA GLN A 10 -17.93 25.60 24.42
C GLN A 10 -17.86 25.80 22.90
N SER A 11 -16.78 26.43 22.39
CA SER A 11 -16.56 26.67 20.97
C SER A 11 -15.51 25.74 20.39
N LEU A 12 -15.48 25.63 19.06
CA LEU A 12 -14.37 25.02 18.34
C LEU A 12 -13.11 25.84 18.58
N GLN A 13 -11.99 25.18 18.82
CA GLN A 13 -10.70 25.81 19.07
C GLN A 13 -9.59 25.15 18.26
N LEU A 14 -8.59 25.93 17.90
CA LEU A 14 -7.34 25.41 17.36
C LEU A 14 -6.39 25.06 18.52
N ALA A 15 -5.68 23.96 18.36
CA ALA A 15 -4.69 23.50 19.31
C ALA A 15 -3.49 22.87 18.60
N GLN A 16 -2.35 22.88 19.25
CA GLN A 16 -1.14 22.20 18.81
C GLN A 16 -0.97 20.89 19.57
N VAL A 17 -0.62 19.81 18.88
CA VAL A 17 -0.30 18.52 19.51
C VAL A 17 1.04 18.62 20.24
N VAL A 18 1.05 18.31 21.53
CA VAL A 18 2.26 18.35 22.38
C VAL A 18 2.69 16.96 22.87
N ASP A 19 1.78 15.97 22.84
CA ASP A 19 2.09 14.58 23.12
C ASP A 19 1.05 13.69 22.40
N ASN A 20 1.49 12.62 21.76
CA ASN A 20 0.62 11.67 21.08
C ASN A 20 0.78 10.22 21.60
N VAL A 21 1.44 10.04 22.72
CA VAL A 21 1.57 8.76 23.42
C VAL A 21 0.66 8.80 24.65
N ASP A 22 -0.55 8.26 24.52
CA ASP A 22 -1.51 8.21 25.63
C ASP A 22 -1.06 7.19 26.69
N PRO A 23 -0.76 7.61 27.93
CA PRO A 23 -0.32 6.71 29.00
C PRO A 23 -1.36 5.66 29.38
N ASP A 24 -2.65 5.94 29.11
CA ASP A 24 -3.74 5.02 29.40
C ASP A 24 -4.13 4.16 28.17
N SER A 25 -3.45 4.29 27.04
CA SER A 25 -3.71 3.56 25.78
C SER A 25 -5.16 3.68 25.29
N ARG A 26 -5.77 4.86 25.45
CA ARG A 26 -7.16 5.16 25.10
C ARG A 26 -7.32 5.87 23.76
N GLY A 27 -6.22 6.04 22.99
CA GLY A 27 -6.23 6.71 21.69
C GLY A 27 -6.42 8.24 21.80
N ARG A 28 -5.98 8.85 22.90
CA ARG A 28 -6.00 10.31 23.09
C ARG A 28 -4.66 10.93 22.69
N ILE A 29 -4.69 12.21 22.40
CA ILE A 29 -3.49 13.05 22.26
C ILE A 29 -3.56 14.21 23.25
N LYS A 30 -2.40 14.69 23.68
CA LYS A 30 -2.30 15.88 24.51
C LYS A 30 -2.10 17.10 23.61
N VAL A 31 -2.92 18.09 23.81
CA VAL A 31 -2.92 19.30 22.99
C VAL A 31 -2.80 20.53 23.84
N ARG A 32 -2.17 21.58 23.28
CA ARG A 32 -2.11 22.92 23.85
C ARG A 32 -3.03 23.83 23.06
N LEU A 33 -4.02 24.39 23.74
CA LEU A 33 -4.95 25.35 23.12
C LEU A 33 -4.23 26.62 22.70
N GLN A 34 -4.60 27.19 21.54
CA GLN A 34 -4.03 28.49 21.11
C GLN A 34 -4.62 29.69 21.84
N SER A 35 -5.88 29.58 22.26
CA SER A 35 -6.59 30.66 22.92
C SER A 35 -6.16 30.87 24.39
N THR A 36 -5.62 29.83 25.01
CA THR A 36 -5.20 29.83 26.43
C THR A 36 -4.00 28.90 26.62
N PRO A 37 -3.07 29.15 27.53
CA PRO A 37 -1.94 28.29 27.82
C PRO A 37 -2.36 27.04 28.61
N MET A 38 -3.40 26.33 28.11
CA MET A 38 -3.95 25.11 28.71
C MET A 38 -3.56 23.90 27.88
N GLU A 39 -3.08 22.87 28.56
CA GLU A 39 -2.85 21.54 27.97
C GLU A 39 -3.87 20.55 28.51
N LEU A 40 -4.39 19.71 27.62
CA LEU A 40 -5.39 18.70 28.00
C LEU A 40 -5.30 17.48 27.08
N TRP A 41 -5.77 16.32 27.57
CA TRP A 41 -5.92 15.10 26.77
C TRP A 41 -7.26 15.11 26.06
N ALA A 42 -7.25 14.94 24.75
CA ALA A 42 -8.43 14.91 23.89
C ALA A 42 -8.50 13.60 23.11
N SER A 43 -9.70 13.01 23.01
CA SER A 43 -9.93 11.81 22.24
C SER A 43 -9.95 12.13 20.74
N VAL A 44 -9.26 11.34 19.93
CA VAL A 44 -9.26 11.51 18.47
C VAL A 44 -10.50 10.88 17.88
N VAL A 45 -11.28 11.65 17.12
CA VAL A 45 -12.42 11.13 16.35
C VAL A 45 -11.88 10.35 15.15
N ALA A 46 -12.37 9.16 14.95
CA ALA A 46 -12.02 8.29 13.83
C ALA A 46 -13.28 7.88 13.05
N PRO A 47 -13.17 7.61 11.74
CA PRO A 47 -14.29 7.13 10.92
C PRO A 47 -14.89 5.82 11.43
N SER A 48 -14.08 4.98 12.09
CA SER A 48 -14.49 3.75 12.75
C SER A 48 -13.53 3.46 13.90
N ALA A 49 -14.08 3.16 15.08
CA ALA A 49 -13.32 2.86 16.28
C ALA A 49 -14.05 1.78 17.09
N GLY A 50 -13.68 0.53 16.91
CA GLY A 50 -14.20 -0.62 17.65
C GLY A 50 -13.13 -1.30 18.51
N GLN A 51 -13.53 -2.32 19.25
CA GLN A 51 -12.58 -3.07 20.08
C GLN A 51 -11.64 -3.90 19.21
N GLY A 52 -10.40 -3.42 19.06
CA GLY A 52 -9.35 -4.08 18.28
C GLY A 52 -9.44 -3.86 16.75
N TYR A 53 -10.31 -2.97 16.28
CA TYR A 53 -10.40 -2.61 14.85
C TYR A 53 -10.80 -1.14 14.67
N GLY A 54 -10.52 -0.59 13.50
CA GLY A 54 -10.87 0.79 13.12
C GLY A 54 -9.85 1.44 12.22
N VAL A 55 -10.02 2.75 11.97
CA VAL A 55 -9.08 3.58 11.20
C VAL A 55 -8.32 4.45 12.19
N SER A 56 -6.99 4.31 12.20
CA SER A 56 -6.13 5.04 13.12
C SER A 56 -5.17 5.96 12.37
N PHE A 57 -5.48 7.25 12.34
CA PHE A 57 -4.60 8.33 11.89
C PHE A 57 -4.40 9.31 13.05
N ILE A 58 -3.42 9.02 13.89
CA ILE A 58 -3.13 9.85 15.06
C ILE A 58 -2.29 11.06 14.64
N PRO A 59 -2.71 12.29 14.92
CA PRO A 59 -1.95 13.50 14.67
C PRO A 59 -0.57 13.44 15.31
N ARG A 60 0.42 13.97 14.60
CA ARG A 60 1.81 14.00 15.07
C ARG A 60 2.08 15.20 15.97
N LEU A 61 3.20 15.14 16.69
CA LEU A 61 3.70 16.28 17.44
C LEU A 61 3.82 17.50 16.52
N ASP A 62 3.49 18.65 17.06
CA ASP A 62 3.48 19.96 16.41
C ASP A 62 2.38 20.20 15.36
N GLU A 63 1.59 19.18 15.02
CA GLU A 63 0.45 19.38 14.11
C GLU A 63 -0.64 20.24 14.76
N MET A 64 -1.29 21.04 13.91
CA MET A 64 -2.46 21.83 14.28
C MET A 64 -3.72 21.02 14.14
N VAL A 65 -4.55 21.02 15.17
CA VAL A 65 -5.81 20.27 15.24
C VAL A 65 -6.97 21.16 15.65
N VAL A 66 -8.16 20.75 15.25
CA VAL A 66 -9.42 21.36 15.71
C VAL A 66 -9.96 20.57 16.88
N ILE A 67 -10.22 21.26 17.99
CA ILE A 67 -10.79 20.69 19.22
C ILE A 67 -12.24 21.15 19.36
N ALA A 68 -13.11 20.21 19.62
CA ALA A 68 -14.50 20.44 20.04
C ALA A 68 -14.69 19.98 21.48
N PHE A 69 -15.44 20.73 22.27
CA PHE A 69 -15.83 20.33 23.62
C PHE A 69 -17.28 19.88 23.63
N VAL A 70 -17.52 18.58 23.81
CA VAL A 70 -18.88 18.06 24.00
C VAL A 70 -19.41 18.46 25.38
N THR A 71 -18.57 18.33 26.38
CA THR A 71 -18.68 18.94 27.72
C THR A 71 -17.33 19.53 28.08
N PRO A 72 -17.20 20.38 29.10
CA PRO A 72 -15.91 20.91 29.53
C PRO A 72 -14.85 19.83 29.83
N GLU A 73 -15.27 18.63 30.22
CA GLU A 73 -14.41 17.50 30.56
C GLU A 73 -14.21 16.52 29.40
N LEU A 74 -14.91 16.70 28.25
CA LEU A 74 -14.84 15.81 27.10
C LEU A 74 -14.42 16.56 25.84
N PRO A 75 -13.14 16.83 25.67
CA PRO A 75 -12.58 17.38 24.46
C PRO A 75 -12.39 16.28 23.39
N LEU A 76 -12.74 16.59 22.15
CA LEU A 76 -12.58 15.74 20.98
C LEU A 76 -11.70 16.43 19.95
N VAL A 77 -10.77 15.69 19.36
CA VAL A 77 -10.00 16.11 18.18
C VAL A 77 -10.81 15.74 16.95
N LEU A 78 -11.28 16.73 16.21
CA LEU A 78 -12.08 16.52 14.99
C LEU A 78 -11.22 16.21 13.76
N GLY A 79 -9.97 16.67 13.75
CA GLY A 79 -9.00 16.45 12.67
C GLY A 79 -7.85 17.46 12.72
N SER A 80 -6.88 17.25 11.83
CA SER A 80 -5.74 18.15 11.63
C SER A 80 -6.07 19.23 10.59
N VAL A 81 -5.36 20.35 10.67
CA VAL A 81 -5.45 21.46 9.72
C VAL A 81 -4.06 21.73 9.16
N TRP A 82 -3.94 21.82 7.85
CA TRP A 82 -2.69 22.25 7.25
C TRP A 82 -2.41 23.71 7.62
N ALA A 83 -1.30 23.92 8.33
CA ALA A 83 -0.89 25.22 8.80
C ALA A 83 0.38 25.67 8.07
N GLY A 84 0.23 26.53 7.07
CA GLY A 84 1.34 27.10 6.32
C GLY A 84 1.25 26.89 4.80
N GLN A 85 2.09 27.61 4.08
CA GLN A 85 2.24 27.42 2.64
C GLN A 85 2.93 26.09 2.35
N SER A 86 2.49 25.36 1.32
CA SER A 86 3.05 24.07 0.90
C SER A 86 2.95 22.95 1.95
N SER A 87 1.96 23.00 2.84
CA SER A 87 1.74 21.96 3.84
C SER A 87 0.90 20.78 3.29
N VAL A 88 0.13 21.01 2.23
CA VAL A 88 -0.64 19.97 1.53
C VAL A 88 0.33 19.06 0.76
N PRO A 89 0.15 17.73 0.76
CA PRO A 89 0.97 16.83 -0.05
C PRO A 89 0.98 17.22 -1.53
N GLU A 90 2.16 17.23 -2.16
CA GLU A 90 2.30 17.56 -3.60
C GLU A 90 1.47 16.63 -4.48
N ASP A 91 1.34 15.35 -4.09
CA ASP A 91 0.54 14.35 -4.80
C ASP A 91 -0.96 14.65 -4.77
N ALA A 92 -1.41 15.53 -3.89
CA ALA A 92 -2.81 15.96 -3.77
C ALA A 92 -3.11 17.23 -4.59
N ASP A 93 -2.15 17.78 -5.33
CA ASP A 93 -2.34 18.96 -6.15
C ASP A 93 -2.77 18.58 -7.57
N PRO A 94 -3.78 19.22 -8.12
CA PRO A 94 -4.65 20.24 -7.53
C PRO A 94 -6.14 19.88 -7.48
N HIS A 95 -6.63 18.66 -7.21
CA HIS A 95 -7.87 18.25 -7.87
C HIS A 95 -8.92 17.51 -7.07
N GLU A 96 -10.15 17.71 -7.52
CA GLU A 96 -11.37 16.99 -7.17
C GLU A 96 -11.25 15.48 -7.41
N ASP A 97 -10.39 15.08 -8.38
CA ASP A 97 -10.24 13.71 -8.85
C ASP A 97 -9.07 12.95 -8.18
N HIS A 98 -8.28 13.61 -7.31
CA HIS A 98 -7.16 13.01 -6.60
C HIS A 98 -7.48 12.80 -5.12
N TYR A 99 -7.43 11.55 -4.67
CA TYR A 99 -7.59 11.16 -3.27
C TYR A 99 -6.29 10.51 -2.78
N VAL A 100 -5.60 11.16 -1.85
CA VAL A 100 -4.23 10.79 -1.48
C VAL A 100 -4.10 10.55 0.01
N VAL A 101 -3.46 9.45 0.37
CA VAL A 101 -2.92 9.19 1.71
C VAL A 101 -1.41 9.14 1.60
N ARG A 102 -0.72 10.14 2.18
CA ARG A 102 0.74 10.21 2.20
C ARG A 102 1.27 10.16 3.61
N THR A 103 2.19 9.25 3.88
CA THR A 103 2.87 9.16 5.17
C THR A 103 4.11 10.07 5.19
N PRO A 104 4.58 10.49 6.38
CA PRO A 104 5.80 11.29 6.50
C PRO A 104 7.06 10.62 5.95
N ALA A 105 7.10 9.29 5.91
CA ALA A 105 8.19 8.53 5.32
C ALA A 105 8.13 8.45 3.78
N GLY A 106 7.07 9.00 3.16
CA GLY A 106 6.90 9.05 1.71
C GLY A 106 6.24 7.80 1.11
N THR A 107 5.53 7.00 1.91
CA THR A 107 4.60 6.00 1.36
C THR A 107 3.32 6.71 0.94
N VAL A 108 2.84 6.41 -0.28
CA VAL A 108 1.65 7.04 -0.86
C VAL A 108 0.68 5.96 -1.29
N VAL A 109 -0.60 6.19 -1.03
CA VAL A 109 -1.74 5.51 -1.66
C VAL A 109 -2.58 6.60 -2.33
N GLU A 110 -2.78 6.46 -3.62
CA GLU A 110 -3.42 7.45 -4.46
C GLU A 110 -4.52 6.82 -5.31
N PHE A 111 -5.66 7.49 -5.40
CA PHE A 111 -6.71 7.23 -6.36
C PHE A 111 -6.76 8.45 -7.28
N ASP A 112 -6.68 8.25 -8.59
CA ASP A 112 -6.68 9.30 -9.60
C ASP A 112 -7.72 8.96 -10.65
N ASP A 113 -8.77 9.76 -10.70
CA ASP A 113 -9.88 9.63 -11.64
C ASP A 113 -9.79 10.63 -12.81
N SER A 114 -8.73 11.44 -12.89
CA SER A 114 -8.60 12.54 -13.86
C SER A 114 -8.59 12.08 -15.32
N ASP A 115 -8.08 10.89 -15.61
CA ASP A 115 -8.00 10.30 -16.96
C ASP A 115 -8.40 8.82 -16.94
N GLY A 116 -9.47 8.51 -16.21
CA GLY A 116 -9.98 7.16 -15.93
C GLY A 116 -9.43 6.59 -14.63
N PRO A 117 -10.09 5.57 -14.08
CA PRO A 117 -9.78 5.06 -12.76
C PRO A 117 -8.36 4.52 -12.66
N LYS A 118 -7.59 5.03 -11.70
CA LYS A 118 -6.24 4.57 -11.35
C LYS A 118 -6.12 4.41 -9.85
N VAL A 119 -5.40 3.38 -9.43
CA VAL A 119 -5.00 3.18 -8.03
C VAL A 119 -3.52 2.93 -7.99
N GLU A 120 -2.78 3.76 -7.25
CA GLU A 120 -1.34 3.59 -7.07
C GLU A 120 -0.97 3.47 -5.59
N MET A 121 -0.13 2.51 -5.29
CA MET A 121 0.58 2.41 -4.02
C MET A 121 2.07 2.47 -4.31
N ARG A 122 2.78 3.40 -3.68
CA ARG A 122 4.24 3.53 -3.86
C ARG A 122 4.96 3.83 -2.57
N THR A 123 6.19 3.39 -2.49
CA THR A 123 7.09 3.70 -1.40
C THR A 123 8.23 4.57 -1.90
N ARG A 124 8.87 5.28 -0.98
CA ARG A 124 10.05 6.11 -1.30
C ARG A 124 11.21 5.30 -1.92
N SER A 125 11.30 4.01 -1.64
CA SER A 125 12.35 3.12 -2.16
C SER A 125 12.02 2.51 -3.53
N GLY A 126 10.92 2.93 -4.19
CA GLY A 126 10.57 2.54 -5.55
C GLY A 126 9.80 1.23 -5.67
N TYR A 127 9.20 0.71 -4.59
CA TYR A 127 8.16 -0.31 -4.71
C TYR A 127 6.88 0.35 -5.17
N ARG A 128 6.24 -0.22 -6.18
CA ARG A 128 5.03 0.32 -6.78
C ARG A 128 4.04 -0.80 -7.14
N ILE A 129 2.78 -0.57 -6.83
CA ILE A 129 1.64 -1.33 -7.31
C ILE A 129 0.72 -0.34 -7.99
N ASN A 130 0.38 -0.57 -9.24
CA ASN A 130 -0.47 0.31 -10.03
C ASN A 130 -1.56 -0.48 -10.73
N ILE A 131 -2.77 0.00 -10.66
CA ILE A 131 -3.93 -0.45 -11.43
C ILE A 131 -4.37 0.75 -12.25
N ASN A 132 -4.42 0.60 -13.57
CA ASN A 132 -4.76 1.69 -14.48
C ASN A 132 -5.74 1.19 -15.54
N GLU A 133 -6.93 1.77 -15.61
CA GLU A 133 -7.95 1.42 -16.60
C GLU A 133 -7.94 2.35 -17.82
N SER A 134 -7.25 3.49 -17.78
CA SER A 134 -7.30 4.52 -18.82
C SER A 134 -6.78 4.10 -20.20
N SER A 135 -5.90 3.10 -20.28
CA SER A 135 -5.22 2.71 -21.53
C SER A 135 -5.47 1.26 -21.94
N GLY A 136 -6.70 0.77 -21.74
CA GLY A 136 -7.07 -0.61 -22.05
C GLY A 136 -6.91 -1.58 -20.89
N GLY A 137 -6.55 -1.09 -19.71
CA GLY A 137 -6.45 -1.82 -18.46
C GLY A 137 -5.10 -2.50 -18.27
N GLU A 138 -4.39 -2.12 -17.20
CA GLU A 138 -3.17 -2.81 -16.80
C GLU A 138 -3.02 -2.85 -15.28
N ILE A 139 -2.41 -3.91 -14.76
CA ILE A 139 -1.96 -4.01 -13.38
C ILE A 139 -0.45 -4.23 -13.42
N THR A 140 0.30 -3.40 -12.68
CA THR A 140 1.74 -3.57 -12.53
C THR A 140 2.14 -3.67 -11.06
N ILE A 141 3.09 -4.56 -10.79
CA ILE A 141 3.82 -4.64 -9.51
C ILE A 141 5.28 -4.55 -9.86
N GLU A 142 5.98 -3.52 -9.40
CA GLU A 142 7.33 -3.28 -9.84
C GLU A 142 8.28 -2.78 -8.74
N ARG A 143 9.54 -3.07 -8.93
CA ARG A 143 10.67 -2.47 -8.22
C ARG A 143 11.93 -2.52 -9.08
N GLY A 144 12.38 -1.36 -9.57
CA GLY A 144 13.53 -1.27 -10.44
C GLY A 144 13.35 -2.09 -11.72
N ALA A 145 14.20 -3.10 -11.93
CA ALA A 145 14.14 -3.97 -13.11
C ALA A 145 13.31 -5.26 -12.91
N GLN A 146 12.63 -5.40 -11.78
CA GLN A 146 11.69 -6.51 -11.57
C GLN A 146 10.26 -6.02 -11.73
N SER A 147 9.45 -6.75 -12.51
CA SER A 147 8.05 -6.41 -12.69
C SER A 147 7.17 -7.64 -12.93
N ILE A 148 5.92 -7.51 -12.54
CA ILE A 148 4.81 -8.36 -12.95
C ILE A 148 3.79 -7.42 -13.58
N LYS A 149 3.48 -7.65 -14.86
CA LYS A 149 2.53 -6.85 -15.63
C LYS A 149 1.40 -7.73 -16.15
N LEU A 150 0.17 -7.35 -15.85
CA LEU A 150 -1.05 -7.99 -16.35
C LEU A 150 -1.75 -7.01 -17.27
N THR A 151 -2.08 -7.47 -18.47
CA THR A 151 -2.91 -6.76 -19.44
C THR A 151 -4.03 -7.70 -19.91
N PRO A 152 -5.05 -7.21 -20.63
CA PRO A 152 -6.05 -8.09 -21.24
C PRO A 152 -5.47 -9.11 -22.24
N ALA A 153 -4.28 -8.87 -22.79
CA ALA A 153 -3.65 -9.71 -23.79
C ALA A 153 -2.65 -10.72 -23.21
N GLU A 154 -1.95 -10.37 -22.12
CA GLU A 154 -0.82 -11.17 -21.63
C GLU A 154 -0.47 -10.89 -20.16
N ILE A 155 0.30 -11.80 -19.59
CA ILE A 155 0.94 -11.64 -18.28
C ILE A 155 2.45 -11.75 -18.50
N ASN A 156 3.20 -10.70 -18.16
CA ASN A 156 4.65 -10.67 -18.22
C ASN A 156 5.26 -10.68 -16.83
N ILE A 157 6.30 -11.48 -16.65
CA ILE A 157 7.13 -11.50 -15.43
C ILE A 157 8.57 -11.23 -15.86
N ASP A 158 9.08 -10.04 -15.56
CA ASP A 158 10.44 -9.63 -15.87
C ASP A 158 11.29 -9.59 -14.60
N SER A 159 12.46 -10.20 -14.65
CA SER A 159 13.39 -10.20 -13.54
C SER A 159 14.83 -10.17 -14.01
N SER A 160 15.62 -9.25 -13.50
CA SER A 160 17.09 -9.23 -13.69
C SER A 160 17.81 -10.26 -12.82
N GLY A 161 17.11 -10.92 -11.91
CA GLY A 161 17.61 -11.96 -11.02
C GLY A 161 16.87 -13.28 -11.16
N PRO A 162 17.15 -14.27 -10.32
CA PRO A 162 16.43 -15.54 -10.32
C PRO A 162 14.95 -15.40 -10.00
N VAL A 163 14.10 -16.13 -10.72
CA VAL A 163 12.70 -16.37 -10.35
C VAL A 163 12.61 -17.77 -9.75
N ASN A 164 12.20 -17.89 -8.48
CA ASN A 164 12.08 -19.14 -7.76
C ASN A 164 10.61 -19.49 -7.52
N ILE A 165 10.19 -20.66 -7.96
CA ILE A 165 8.86 -21.21 -7.71
C ILE A 165 9.03 -22.47 -6.85
N ASN A 166 8.61 -22.41 -5.59
CA ASN A 166 8.66 -23.53 -4.66
C ASN A 166 7.23 -23.98 -4.34
N SER A 167 6.89 -25.17 -4.74
CA SER A 167 5.55 -25.73 -4.56
C SER A 167 5.62 -27.25 -4.50
N SER A 168 4.63 -27.88 -3.88
CA SER A 168 4.44 -29.34 -3.96
C SER A 168 4.04 -29.78 -5.37
N THR A 169 3.36 -28.93 -6.15
CA THR A 169 2.93 -29.22 -7.51
C THR A 169 2.85 -27.92 -8.32
N VAL A 170 3.36 -27.93 -9.54
CA VAL A 170 3.18 -26.86 -10.54
C VAL A 170 2.48 -27.45 -11.75
N ASN A 171 1.29 -26.98 -12.08
CA ASN A 171 0.53 -27.38 -13.26
C ASN A 171 0.61 -26.28 -14.32
N VAL A 172 1.07 -26.63 -15.52
CA VAL A 172 1.07 -25.75 -16.69
C VAL A 172 0.23 -26.39 -17.76
N SER A 173 -0.88 -25.76 -18.16
CA SER A 173 -1.75 -26.22 -19.23
C SER A 173 -1.79 -25.15 -20.31
N ALA A 174 -1.21 -25.46 -21.48
CA ALA A 174 -1.11 -24.54 -22.60
C ALA A 174 -1.05 -25.33 -23.93
N ALA A 175 -1.46 -24.69 -25.02
CA ALA A 175 -1.28 -25.26 -26.36
C ALA A 175 0.21 -25.42 -26.73
N MET A 176 1.07 -24.52 -26.18
CA MET A 176 2.52 -24.57 -26.36
C MET A 176 3.23 -24.08 -25.11
N VAL A 177 4.26 -24.76 -24.68
CA VAL A 177 5.22 -24.27 -23.68
C VAL A 177 6.59 -24.16 -24.35
N LYS A 178 7.15 -22.95 -24.37
CA LYS A 178 8.49 -22.67 -24.89
C LYS A 178 9.44 -22.42 -23.74
N VAL A 179 10.56 -23.14 -23.69
CA VAL A 179 11.64 -22.91 -22.73
C VAL A 179 12.90 -22.58 -23.49
N ASP A 180 13.35 -21.34 -23.41
CA ASP A 180 14.59 -20.84 -24.01
C ASP A 180 15.63 -20.73 -22.90
N ALA A 181 16.47 -21.74 -22.74
CA ALA A 181 17.48 -21.81 -21.70
C ALA A 181 18.73 -22.54 -22.19
N ALA A 182 19.92 -22.08 -21.78
CA ALA A 182 21.16 -22.78 -22.07
C ALA A 182 21.20 -24.19 -21.43
N MET A 183 20.49 -24.40 -20.33
CA MET A 183 20.33 -25.69 -19.66
C MET A 183 18.96 -25.79 -18.98
N SER A 184 18.25 -26.89 -19.21
CA SER A 184 17.07 -27.31 -18.45
C SER A 184 17.41 -28.58 -17.69
N LYS A 185 17.24 -28.61 -16.37
CA LYS A 185 17.55 -29.75 -15.51
C LYS A 185 16.27 -30.32 -14.90
N PHE A 186 16.04 -31.59 -15.11
CA PHE A 186 14.96 -32.36 -14.48
C PHE A 186 15.59 -33.44 -13.58
N SER A 187 15.23 -33.51 -12.32
CA SER A 187 15.78 -34.46 -11.35
C SER A 187 14.94 -35.72 -11.19
N GLY A 188 13.82 -35.83 -11.89
CA GLY A 188 12.89 -36.92 -11.83
C GLY A 188 12.63 -37.54 -13.23
N VAL A 189 11.43 -38.05 -13.41
CA VAL A 189 10.98 -38.64 -14.69
C VAL A 189 10.40 -37.57 -15.60
N VAL A 190 10.82 -37.55 -16.86
CA VAL A 190 10.17 -36.78 -17.92
C VAL A 190 9.31 -37.75 -18.75
N GLN A 191 8.01 -37.54 -18.74
CA GLN A 191 7.08 -38.30 -19.58
C GLN A 191 6.63 -37.41 -20.75
N ALA A 192 6.78 -37.91 -21.97
CA ALA A 192 6.35 -37.23 -23.18
C ALA A 192 5.90 -38.24 -24.20
N ASP A 193 4.92 -37.91 -25.03
CA ASP A 193 4.47 -38.76 -26.14
C ASP A 193 5.54 -38.85 -27.23
N THR A 194 6.25 -37.79 -27.48
CA THR A 194 7.34 -37.70 -28.46
C THR A 194 8.45 -36.81 -27.97
N VAL A 195 9.69 -37.21 -28.14
CA VAL A 195 10.89 -36.39 -27.89
C VAL A 195 11.66 -36.29 -29.21
N ILE A 196 11.91 -35.04 -29.67
CA ILE A 196 12.78 -34.74 -30.79
C ILE A 196 14.04 -34.10 -30.25
N ALA A 197 15.18 -34.75 -30.41
CA ALA A 197 16.46 -34.25 -29.93
C ALA A 197 17.56 -34.45 -30.98
N THR A 198 18.50 -33.52 -31.08
CA THR A 198 19.68 -33.63 -31.95
C THR A 198 20.65 -34.71 -31.44
N SER A 199 20.75 -34.84 -30.11
CA SER A 199 21.61 -35.84 -29.47
C SER A 199 21.01 -36.28 -28.13
N VAL A 200 21.11 -37.57 -27.83
CA VAL A 200 20.74 -38.14 -26.53
C VAL A 200 21.94 -38.87 -25.97
N VAL A 201 22.40 -38.50 -24.77
CA VAL A 201 23.47 -39.16 -24.05
C VAL A 201 22.88 -39.77 -22.79
N GLY A 202 22.87 -41.08 -22.70
CA GLY A 202 22.35 -41.84 -21.56
C GLY A 202 23.32 -42.94 -21.12
N THR A 203 23.34 -43.30 -19.84
CA THR A 203 24.07 -44.47 -19.34
C THR A 203 23.37 -45.79 -19.70
N THR A 204 22.04 -45.75 -19.82
CA THR A 204 21.23 -46.87 -20.27
C THR A 204 20.14 -46.33 -21.20
N TYR A 205 19.88 -47.04 -22.30
CA TYR A 205 18.80 -46.79 -23.26
C TYR A 205 18.07 -48.09 -23.56
N THR A 206 16.79 -48.16 -23.26
CA THR A 206 15.96 -49.31 -23.59
C THR A 206 14.98 -48.91 -24.70
N PRO A 207 15.26 -49.17 -25.96
CA PRO A 207 14.33 -48.87 -27.03
C PRO A 207 13.11 -49.81 -26.97
N GLY A 208 11.91 -49.26 -27.27
CA GLY A 208 10.72 -50.06 -27.48
C GLY A 208 10.87 -51.00 -28.73
N ALA A 209 10.21 -52.13 -28.73
CA ALA A 209 10.24 -53.05 -29.86
C ALA A 209 9.72 -52.37 -31.15
N GLY A 210 10.59 -52.17 -32.12
CA GLY A 210 10.24 -51.65 -33.45
C GLY A 210 11.08 -50.46 -33.96
N ASN A 211 11.98 -49.87 -33.19
CA ASN A 211 12.78 -48.70 -33.62
C ASN A 211 14.29 -48.90 -33.45
N ILE A 212 14.84 -49.92 -34.01
CA ILE A 212 16.30 -50.04 -34.20
C ILE A 212 16.55 -50.02 -35.71
N TRP A 213 17.03 -48.87 -36.18
CA TRP A 213 17.61 -48.70 -37.50
C TRP A 213 19.10 -48.46 -37.38
#